data_3140b623935708db7a88da8e3b4c956f
#
_entry.id   3140b623935708db7a88da8e3b4c956f
#
_cell.length_a   1.000
_cell.length_b   1.000
_cell.length_c   1.000
_cell.angle_alpha   90.00
_cell.angle_beta   90.00
_cell.angle_gamma   90.00
#
_symmetry.space_group_name_H-M   'P 1'
#
loop_
_entity.id
_entity.type
_entity.pdbx_description
1 polymer ?
#
loop_
_entity_poly.entity_id
_entity_poly.type
_entity_poly.pdbx_seq_one_letter_code
_entity_poly.pdbx_strand_id
1 'polypeptide(L)'
;MEQSTIFFAADRMLGRLARMLRLLGYDTDYSPEMTTARLREIAASGERIVLTRGQAEKRFPNTADIFSVKSELAPEQLREVVERFKLNTRAGLWTRCTLCNGMIEKVEKASVQALVPAKVFEVYDAFFRCVACGHVYWRGSHVERVLKNLAALLGEEK
;
A
#
# COMPACT_ATOMS: atom_id res chain seq x y z
N MET A 1 2.50 21.62 -7.03
CA MET A 1 3.65 20.90 -6.46
C MET A 1 3.63 19.49 -7.00
N GLU A 2 4.62 19.13 -7.78
CA GLU A 2 4.84 17.76 -8.15
C GLU A 2 5.17 16.96 -6.89
N GLN A 3 4.30 16.02 -6.54
CA GLN A 3 4.68 15.00 -5.59
C GLN A 3 5.79 14.20 -6.24
N SER A 4 6.98 14.25 -5.67
CA SER A 4 8.03 13.32 -6.07
C SER A 4 7.43 11.92 -5.93
N THR A 5 7.33 11.21 -7.04
CA THR A 5 6.76 9.88 -7.09
C THR A 5 7.72 8.93 -6.39
N ILE A 6 7.39 8.54 -5.17
CA ILE A 6 8.18 7.60 -4.38
C ILE A 6 7.67 6.20 -4.62
N PHE A 7 8.56 5.30 -4.98
CA PHE A 7 8.29 3.88 -5.16
C PHE A 7 8.94 3.08 -4.03
N PHE A 8 8.23 2.11 -3.50
CA PHE A 8 8.70 1.24 -2.44
C PHE A 8 8.83 -0.22 -2.89
N ALA A 9 9.67 -0.96 -2.20
CA ALA A 9 9.70 -2.42 -2.25
C ALA A 9 9.76 -2.91 -0.80
N ALA A 10 8.85 -3.78 -0.41
CA ALA A 10 8.72 -4.22 0.97
C ALA A 10 9.22 -5.65 1.16
N ASP A 11 9.97 -5.88 2.22
CA ASP A 11 10.43 -7.20 2.62
C ASP A 11 9.22 -8.10 2.96
N ARG A 12 9.39 -9.41 2.81
CA ARG A 12 8.30 -10.38 2.94
C ARG A 12 7.53 -10.33 4.26
N MET A 13 8.18 -9.94 5.38
CA MET A 13 7.52 -9.80 6.67
C MET A 13 6.65 -8.55 6.78
N LEU A 14 6.73 -7.62 5.81
CA LEU A 14 6.03 -6.34 5.82
C LEU A 14 4.78 -6.32 4.92
N GLY A 15 4.09 -7.46 4.80
CA GLY A 15 2.92 -7.57 3.92
C GLY A 15 1.78 -6.63 4.29
N ARG A 16 1.49 -6.45 5.57
CA ARG A 16 0.46 -5.51 6.03
C ARG A 16 0.84 -4.06 5.74
N LEU A 17 2.08 -3.69 5.99
CA LEU A 17 2.60 -2.36 5.64
C LEU A 17 2.48 -2.11 4.14
N ALA A 18 2.86 -3.07 3.31
CA ALA A 18 2.74 -2.96 1.85
C ALA A 18 1.30 -2.68 1.41
N ARG A 19 0.33 -3.40 1.98
CA ARG A 19 -1.11 -3.17 1.70
C ARG A 19 -1.57 -1.78 2.12
N MET A 20 -1.12 -1.29 3.28
CA MET A 20 -1.48 0.05 3.76
C MET A 20 -0.87 1.14 2.87
N LEU A 21 0.37 0.99 2.42
CA LEU A 21 0.99 1.91 1.47
C LEU A 21 0.26 1.94 0.13
N ARG A 22 -0.13 0.77 -0.38
CA ARG A 22 -0.96 0.67 -1.59
C ARG A 22 -2.31 1.34 -1.42
N LEU A 23 -2.96 1.20 -0.26
CA LEU A 23 -4.21 1.89 0.05
C LEU A 23 -4.06 3.42 -0.03
N LEU A 24 -2.91 3.94 0.40
CA LEU A 24 -2.57 5.35 0.27
C LEU A 24 -2.19 5.77 -1.16
N GLY A 25 -2.10 4.82 -2.10
CA GLY A 25 -1.78 5.06 -3.50
C GLY A 25 -0.30 4.94 -3.85
N TYR A 26 0.54 4.51 -2.93
CA TYR A 26 1.98 4.35 -3.18
C TYR A 26 2.29 3.02 -3.85
N ASP A 27 2.98 3.08 -4.98
CA ASP A 27 3.50 1.90 -5.68
C ASP A 27 4.47 1.16 -4.77
N THR A 28 4.07 -0.03 -4.35
CA THR A 28 4.82 -0.85 -3.40
C THR A 28 4.93 -2.28 -3.92
N ASP A 29 6.12 -2.62 -4.40
CA ASP A 29 6.43 -3.98 -4.82
C ASP A 29 6.51 -4.90 -3.59
N TYR A 30 5.72 -5.95 -3.59
CA TYR A 30 5.66 -6.90 -2.48
C TYR A 30 5.18 -8.27 -2.96
N SER A 31 5.81 -9.30 -2.43
CA SER A 31 5.38 -10.70 -2.56
C SER A 31 5.75 -11.45 -1.29
N PRO A 32 4.94 -12.43 -0.84
CA PRO A 32 5.31 -13.32 0.26
C PRO A 32 6.61 -14.09 0.02
N GLU A 33 6.97 -14.27 -1.25
CA GLU A 33 8.19 -14.95 -1.69
C GLU A 33 9.38 -13.99 -1.93
N MET A 34 9.24 -12.71 -1.56
CA MET A 34 10.31 -11.72 -1.74
C MET A 34 11.59 -12.18 -1.04
N THR A 35 12.68 -12.27 -1.81
CA THR A 35 13.97 -12.71 -1.30
C THR A 35 14.89 -11.53 -1.01
N THR A 36 15.87 -11.72 -0.12
CA THR A 36 16.91 -10.71 0.13
C THR A 36 17.71 -10.41 -1.13
N ALA A 37 17.99 -11.42 -1.96
CA ALA A 37 18.68 -11.24 -3.23
C ALA A 37 17.90 -10.31 -4.16
N ARG A 38 16.59 -10.51 -4.29
CA ARG A 38 15.72 -9.65 -5.10
C ARG A 38 15.69 -8.21 -4.57
N LEU A 39 15.57 -8.05 -3.25
CA LEU A 39 15.60 -6.73 -2.62
C LEU A 39 16.94 -6.01 -2.83
N ARG A 40 18.06 -6.75 -2.81
CA ARG A 40 19.37 -6.17 -3.13
C ARG A 40 19.45 -5.66 -4.56
N GLU A 41 18.90 -6.41 -5.52
CA GLU A 41 18.81 -5.97 -6.92
C GLU A 41 17.99 -4.69 -7.06
N ILE A 42 16.84 -4.64 -6.40
CA ILE A 42 15.95 -3.46 -6.41
C ILE A 42 16.67 -2.26 -5.78
N ALA A 43 17.31 -2.44 -4.64
CA ALA A 43 18.04 -1.38 -3.96
C ALA A 43 19.21 -0.86 -4.81
N ALA A 44 19.93 -1.77 -5.50
CA ALA A 44 21.04 -1.41 -6.38
C ALA A 44 20.60 -0.61 -7.61
N SER A 45 19.36 -0.84 -8.10
CA SER A 45 18.82 -0.07 -9.24
C SER A 45 18.52 1.39 -8.90
N GLY A 46 18.31 1.71 -7.61
CA GLY A 46 17.96 3.06 -7.16
C GLY A 46 16.51 3.49 -7.51
N GLU A 47 15.73 2.61 -8.09
CA GLU A 47 14.36 2.93 -8.52
C GLU A 47 13.34 2.91 -7.38
N ARG A 48 13.60 2.11 -6.34
CA ARG A 48 12.69 1.92 -5.23
C ARG A 48 13.41 2.01 -3.89
N ILE A 49 12.72 2.54 -2.89
CA ILE A 49 13.17 2.50 -1.50
C ILE A 49 12.78 1.14 -0.93
N VAL A 50 13.75 0.39 -0.43
CA VAL A 50 13.53 -0.91 0.20
C VAL A 50 13.13 -0.70 1.66
N LEU A 51 12.00 -1.25 2.04
CA LEU A 51 11.52 -1.28 3.42
C LEU A 51 11.79 -2.66 4.01
N THR A 52 12.45 -2.68 5.15
CA THR A 52 12.78 -3.91 5.87
C THR A 52 12.58 -3.73 7.37
N ARG A 53 12.81 -4.78 8.13
CA ARG A 53 12.81 -4.73 9.60
C ARG A 53 14.03 -5.48 10.13
N GLY A 54 14.78 -4.81 11.00
CA GLY A 54 16.00 -5.37 11.61
C GLY A 54 17.17 -5.51 10.65
N GLN A 55 18.33 -5.57 11.15
CA GLN A 55 19.64 -5.86 10.51
C GLN A 55 19.84 -5.37 9.06
N ALA A 56 19.28 -4.21 8.69
CA ALA A 56 19.38 -3.67 7.34
C ALA A 56 20.84 -3.51 6.90
N GLU A 57 21.69 -3.04 7.79
CA GLU A 57 23.12 -2.81 7.53
C GLU A 57 23.88 -4.09 7.14
N LYS A 58 23.52 -5.21 7.74
CA LYS A 58 24.13 -6.51 7.44
C LYS A 58 23.58 -7.12 6.15
N ARG A 59 22.28 -6.99 5.94
CA ARG A 59 21.59 -7.57 4.78
C ARG A 59 21.84 -6.77 3.50
N PHE A 60 22.04 -5.46 3.63
CA PHE A 60 22.15 -4.51 2.52
C PHE A 60 23.36 -3.58 2.71
N PRO A 61 24.59 -4.13 2.72
CA PRO A 61 25.76 -3.30 2.94
C PRO A 61 25.95 -2.29 1.79
N ASN A 62 26.35 -1.08 2.14
CA ASN A 62 26.66 0.01 1.19
C ASN A 62 25.48 0.45 0.30
N THR A 63 24.24 0.34 0.78
CA THR A 63 23.05 0.72 0.02
C THR A 63 22.34 1.89 0.71
N ALA A 64 22.07 2.96 -0.04
CA ALA A 64 21.48 4.19 0.51
C ALA A 64 19.96 4.15 0.61
N ASP A 65 19.28 3.44 -0.30
CA ASP A 65 17.82 3.49 -0.44
C ASP A 65 17.12 2.39 0.36
N ILE A 66 17.50 2.25 1.63
CA ILE A 66 16.91 1.28 2.55
C ILE A 66 16.44 1.96 3.81
N PHE A 67 15.23 1.65 4.23
CA PHE A 67 14.67 2.11 5.49
C PHE A 67 14.22 0.92 6.33
N SER A 68 14.73 0.83 7.54
CA SER A 68 14.36 -0.20 8.51
C SER A 68 13.31 0.34 9.47
N VAL A 69 12.11 -0.26 9.43
CA VAL A 69 11.07 0.06 10.41
C VAL A 69 11.38 -0.64 11.74
N LYS A 70 11.04 0.00 12.85
CA LYS A 70 11.35 -0.47 14.20
C LYS A 70 10.21 -1.24 14.85
N SER A 71 8.98 -0.78 14.65
CA SER A 71 7.80 -1.38 15.28
C SER A 71 7.46 -2.75 14.69
N GLU A 72 6.86 -3.60 15.49
CA GLU A 72 6.28 -4.88 15.07
C GLU A 72 4.85 -4.71 14.56
N LEU A 73 4.22 -3.57 14.85
CA LEU A 73 2.83 -3.30 14.52
C LEU A 73 2.74 -2.55 13.18
N ALA A 74 2.01 -3.09 12.24
CA ALA A 74 1.89 -2.52 10.88
C ALA A 74 1.41 -1.05 10.87
N PRO A 75 0.43 -0.62 11.70
CA PRO A 75 0.05 0.78 11.76
C PRO A 75 1.18 1.70 12.19
N GLU A 76 1.99 1.30 13.18
CA GLU A 76 3.15 2.06 13.65
C GLU A 76 4.25 2.08 12.59
N GLN A 77 4.47 0.97 11.89
CA GLN A 77 5.40 0.90 10.76
C GLN A 77 5.00 1.90 9.67
N LEU A 78 3.70 1.99 9.37
CA LEU A 78 3.19 2.96 8.40
C LEU A 78 3.48 4.40 8.86
N ARG A 79 3.25 4.70 10.13
CA ARG A 79 3.57 6.01 10.68
C ARG A 79 5.05 6.35 10.52
N GLU A 80 5.94 5.42 10.82
CA GLU A 80 7.39 5.61 10.63
C GLU A 80 7.73 5.97 9.18
N VAL A 81 7.13 5.26 8.21
CA VAL A 81 7.36 5.51 6.78
C VAL A 81 6.78 6.86 6.33
N VAL A 82 5.55 7.16 6.75
CA VAL A 82 4.88 8.43 6.44
C VAL A 82 5.69 9.61 6.96
N GLU A 83 6.15 9.55 8.20
CA GLU A 83 6.95 10.61 8.81
C GLU A 83 8.34 10.75 8.15
N ARG A 84 9.00 9.63 7.89
CA ARG A 84 10.34 9.60 7.29
C ARG A 84 10.37 10.20 5.90
N PHE A 85 9.39 9.88 5.07
CA PHE A 85 9.35 10.29 3.67
C PHE A 85 8.35 11.42 3.40
N LYS A 86 7.69 11.93 4.44
CA LYS A 86 6.67 12.99 4.36
C LYS A 86 5.60 12.71 3.34
N LEU A 87 5.04 11.50 3.41
CA LEU A 87 4.07 11.02 2.46
C LEU A 87 2.74 11.78 2.55
N ASN A 88 2.13 12.06 1.40
CA ASN A 88 0.76 12.54 1.37
C ASN A 88 -0.19 11.36 1.59
N THR A 89 -1.02 11.44 2.62
CA THR A 89 -1.89 10.34 3.04
C THR A 89 -3.31 10.42 2.46
N ARG A 90 -3.58 11.39 1.60
CA ARG A 90 -4.92 11.65 1.07
C ARG A 90 -5.01 11.63 -0.45
N ALA A 91 -4.03 12.22 -1.13
CA ALA A 91 -4.10 12.46 -2.57
C ALA A 91 -4.23 11.19 -3.42
N GLY A 92 -3.60 10.09 -3.00
CA GLY A 92 -3.60 8.81 -3.74
C GLY A 92 -4.54 7.74 -3.20
N LEU A 93 -5.41 8.08 -2.23
CA LEU A 93 -6.36 7.10 -1.67
C LEU A 93 -7.20 6.45 -2.75
N TRP A 94 -7.30 5.10 -2.72
CA TRP A 94 -8.13 4.33 -3.63
C TRP A 94 -7.72 4.34 -5.10
N THR A 95 -6.49 4.68 -5.39
CA THR A 95 -5.97 4.65 -6.77
C THR A 95 -5.24 3.35 -7.11
N ARG A 96 -4.85 2.58 -6.08
CA ARG A 96 -4.01 1.39 -6.27
C ARG A 96 -4.58 0.16 -5.56
N CYS A 97 -4.49 -0.98 -6.24
CA CYS A 97 -4.95 -2.26 -5.70
C CYS A 97 -4.07 -2.72 -4.54
N THR A 98 -4.69 -3.01 -3.40
CA THR A 98 -3.98 -3.50 -2.21
C THR A 98 -3.45 -4.92 -2.38
N LEU A 99 -4.03 -5.71 -3.29
CA LEU A 99 -3.64 -7.11 -3.53
C LEU A 99 -2.48 -7.25 -4.52
N CYS A 100 -2.54 -6.57 -5.65
CA CYS A 100 -1.56 -6.77 -6.72
C CYS A 100 -0.75 -5.52 -7.10
N ASN A 101 -1.02 -4.38 -6.46
CA ASN A 101 -0.34 -3.12 -6.78
C ASN A 101 -0.76 -2.48 -8.12
N GLY A 102 -1.72 -3.04 -8.83
CA GLY A 102 -2.25 -2.48 -10.08
C GLY A 102 -3.11 -1.24 -9.85
N MET A 103 -3.47 -0.56 -10.93
CA MET A 103 -4.34 0.62 -10.84
C MET A 103 -5.81 0.23 -10.70
N ILE A 104 -6.56 1.04 -9.98
CA ILE A 104 -8.00 0.86 -9.77
C ILE A 104 -8.75 1.89 -10.61
N GLU A 105 -9.80 1.45 -11.29
CA GLU A 105 -10.67 2.32 -12.09
C GLU A 105 -12.13 2.16 -11.64
N LYS A 106 -12.90 3.23 -11.74
CA LYS A 106 -14.35 3.18 -11.55
C LYS A 106 -14.98 2.39 -12.70
N VAL A 107 -15.91 1.50 -12.35
CA VAL A 107 -16.62 0.66 -13.32
C VAL A 107 -18.12 0.79 -13.17
N GLU A 108 -18.85 0.44 -14.26
CA GLU A 108 -20.31 0.38 -14.23
C GLU A 108 -20.80 -0.67 -13.23
N LYS A 109 -21.80 -0.31 -12.44
CA LYS A 109 -22.38 -1.22 -11.43
C LYS A 109 -22.83 -2.55 -12.04
N ALA A 110 -23.48 -2.51 -13.21
CA ALA A 110 -23.96 -3.73 -13.87
C ALA A 110 -22.84 -4.72 -14.22
N SER A 111 -21.62 -4.23 -14.46
CA SER A 111 -20.48 -5.08 -14.82
C SER A 111 -19.95 -5.95 -13.69
N VAL A 112 -20.31 -5.64 -12.43
CA VAL A 112 -19.79 -6.35 -11.24
C VAL A 112 -20.85 -7.16 -10.50
N GLN A 113 -22.08 -7.22 -11.01
CA GLN A 113 -23.20 -7.91 -10.37
C GLN A 113 -22.88 -9.35 -9.98
N ALA A 114 -22.24 -10.10 -10.87
CA ALA A 114 -21.86 -11.48 -10.63
C ALA A 114 -20.58 -11.65 -9.78
N LEU A 115 -19.89 -10.55 -9.47
CA LEU A 115 -18.57 -10.55 -8.81
C LEU A 115 -18.63 -10.13 -7.34
N VAL A 116 -19.79 -9.64 -6.88
CA VAL A 116 -19.98 -9.16 -5.52
C VAL A 116 -21.18 -9.85 -4.88
N PRO A 117 -21.24 -9.91 -3.53
CA PRO A 117 -22.43 -10.44 -2.85
C PRO A 117 -23.69 -9.64 -3.21
N ALA A 118 -24.82 -10.31 -3.34
CA ALA A 118 -26.09 -9.69 -3.73
C ALA A 118 -26.47 -8.49 -2.84
N LYS A 119 -26.27 -8.61 -1.54
CA LYS A 119 -26.54 -7.53 -0.59
C LYS A 119 -25.64 -6.30 -0.80
N VAL A 120 -24.39 -6.51 -1.12
CA VAL A 120 -23.45 -5.43 -1.45
C VAL A 120 -23.90 -4.73 -2.74
N PHE A 121 -24.30 -5.48 -3.74
CA PHE A 121 -24.83 -4.92 -4.99
C PHE A 121 -26.09 -4.08 -4.78
N GLU A 122 -26.97 -4.47 -3.88
CA GLU A 122 -28.18 -3.71 -3.53
C GLU A 122 -27.87 -2.39 -2.81
N VAL A 123 -26.91 -2.42 -1.89
CA VAL A 123 -26.64 -1.31 -0.95
C VAL A 123 -25.73 -0.25 -1.56
N TYR A 124 -24.73 -0.64 -2.36
CA TYR A 124 -23.72 0.27 -2.88
C TYR A 124 -23.94 0.56 -4.37
N ASP A 125 -23.69 1.82 -4.77
CA ASP A 125 -23.88 2.27 -6.15
C ASP A 125 -22.56 2.46 -6.89
N ALA A 126 -21.47 2.75 -6.17
CA ALA A 126 -20.16 2.99 -6.75
C ALA A 126 -19.24 1.78 -6.56
N PHE A 127 -18.72 1.26 -7.67
CA PHE A 127 -17.78 0.15 -7.69
C PHE A 127 -16.53 0.50 -8.47
N PHE A 128 -15.42 -0.11 -8.06
CA PHE A 128 -14.11 0.08 -8.67
C PHE A 128 -13.50 -1.30 -8.93
N ARG A 129 -12.66 -1.39 -9.93
CA ARG A 129 -12.03 -2.66 -10.29
C ARG A 129 -10.56 -2.46 -10.63
N CYS A 130 -9.71 -3.37 -10.16
CA CYS A 130 -8.31 -3.39 -10.55
C CYS A 130 -8.17 -3.80 -12.01
N VAL A 131 -7.44 -3.01 -12.79
CA VAL A 131 -7.21 -3.28 -14.22
C VAL A 131 -6.29 -4.49 -14.44
N ALA A 132 -5.47 -4.85 -13.45
CA ALA A 132 -4.52 -5.96 -13.55
C ALA A 132 -5.10 -7.28 -13.06
N CYS A 133 -5.59 -7.35 -11.80
CA CYS A 133 -6.06 -8.61 -11.22
C CYS A 133 -7.58 -8.79 -11.23
N GLY A 134 -8.33 -7.74 -11.55
CA GLY A 134 -9.79 -7.79 -11.65
C GLY A 134 -10.53 -7.71 -10.31
N HIS A 135 -9.83 -7.57 -9.18
CA HIS A 135 -10.48 -7.45 -7.88
C HIS A 135 -11.41 -6.24 -7.82
N VAL A 136 -12.61 -6.45 -7.26
CA VAL A 136 -13.64 -5.41 -7.18
C VAL A 136 -13.61 -4.75 -5.80
N TYR A 137 -13.73 -3.43 -5.77
CA TYR A 137 -13.74 -2.61 -4.56
C TYR A 137 -15.02 -1.78 -4.46
N TRP A 138 -15.47 -1.57 -3.24
CA TRP A 138 -16.53 -0.63 -2.89
C TRP A 138 -16.23 -0.02 -1.52
N ARG A 139 -16.80 1.14 -1.23
CA ARG A 139 -16.60 1.83 0.04
C ARG A 139 -17.58 1.33 1.12
N GLY A 140 -17.34 0.16 1.63
CA GLY A 140 -18.11 -0.42 2.73
C GLY A 140 -17.69 0.13 4.10
N SER A 141 -18.45 -0.21 5.13
CA SER A 141 -18.20 0.20 6.52
C SER A 141 -16.82 -0.25 7.04
N HIS A 142 -16.33 -1.40 6.59
CA HIS A 142 -14.99 -1.88 6.95
C HIS A 142 -13.90 -0.92 6.46
N VAL A 143 -14.03 -0.45 5.25
CA VAL A 143 -13.09 0.48 4.63
C VAL A 143 -13.11 1.83 5.34
N GLU A 144 -14.30 2.38 5.59
CA GLU A 144 -14.44 3.65 6.31
C GLU A 144 -13.79 3.56 7.70
N ARG A 145 -13.90 2.41 8.36
CA ARG A 145 -13.24 2.16 9.65
C ARG A 145 -11.72 2.15 9.53
N VAL A 146 -11.19 1.49 8.51
CA VAL A 146 -9.74 1.45 8.25
C VAL A 146 -9.19 2.85 8.01
N LEU A 147 -9.85 3.63 7.17
CA LEU A 147 -9.45 5.01 6.88
C LEU A 147 -9.52 5.91 8.11
N LYS A 148 -10.56 5.76 8.93
CA LYS A 148 -10.70 6.52 10.18
C LYS A 148 -9.59 6.18 11.18
N ASN A 149 -9.28 4.90 11.36
CA ASN A 149 -8.21 4.46 12.25
C ASN A 149 -6.85 4.96 11.75
N LEU A 150 -6.65 4.97 10.45
CA LEU A 150 -5.42 5.48 9.83
C LEU A 150 -5.27 6.99 10.07
N ALA A 151 -6.32 7.76 9.87
CA ALA A 151 -6.30 9.20 10.12
C ALA A 151 -5.99 9.52 11.58
N ALA A 152 -6.60 8.79 12.53
CA ALA A 152 -6.31 8.92 13.96
C ALA A 152 -4.84 8.63 14.28
N LEU A 153 -4.31 7.54 13.73
CA LEU A 153 -2.91 7.13 13.91
C LEU A 153 -1.94 8.19 13.42
N LEU A 154 -2.23 8.81 12.30
CA LEU A 154 -1.38 9.83 11.67
C LEU A 154 -1.59 11.24 12.24
N GLY A 155 -2.47 11.40 13.23
CA GLY A 155 -2.75 12.69 13.84
C GLY A 155 -3.52 13.66 12.92
N GLU A 156 -4.23 13.12 11.94
CA GLU A 156 -4.99 13.89 10.93
C GLU A 156 -6.47 14.06 11.30
N GLU A 157 -6.80 13.90 12.57
CA GLU A 157 -8.17 14.10 13.03
C GLU A 157 -8.56 15.58 12.97
N LYS A 158 -9.64 15.82 12.31
CA LYS A 158 -10.44 17.03 12.44
C LYS A 158 -11.87 16.65 12.76
#